data_f66a4b9b7ef6e2829f60bf5a915f399f
#
_entry.id   f66a4b9b7ef6e2829f60bf5a915f399f
#
_cell.length_a   1.000
_cell.length_b   1.000
_cell.length_c   1.000
_cell.angle_alpha   90.00
_cell.angle_beta   90.00
_cell.angle_gamma   90.00
#
_symmetry.space_group_name_H-M   'P 1'
#
loop_
_entity.id
_entity.type
_entity.pdbx_description
1 polymer ?
#
loop_
_entity_poly.entity_id
_entity_poly.type
_entity_poly.pdbx_seq_one_letter_code
_entity_poly.pdbx_strand_id
1 'polypeptide(L)'
;MARKKRNQFDVDEIYRGLRTNIEFSQMDDAIQVINVVSTISNEGKSTIACNLARIMAAKYKNVLLIDCDLRNASVHKTLQISNRSGLTNIISEFREGTSIHSYEGVQQVQYDGGYALSVITAGHRVPNPSEVLGSKRLAKFLNQARQEFGYIIIDCPPVAVASDAIPLCNVSDGVLYVVDSKSSDKRKVKAAINDVERNGGHVMGVVLNKVDKKYAMIG
;
A
#
# COMPACT_ATOMS: atom_id res chain seq x y z
N MET A 1 14.50 7.47 -43.24
CA MET A 1 14.99 6.41 -42.32
C MET A 1 14.46 6.69 -40.93
N ALA A 2 13.42 6.00 -40.51
CA ALA A 2 12.84 6.17 -39.17
C ALA A 2 13.75 5.50 -38.14
N ARG A 3 14.31 6.30 -37.21
CA ARG A 3 15.03 5.78 -36.06
C ARG A 3 14.07 4.94 -35.22
N LYS A 4 14.24 3.60 -35.18
CA LYS A 4 13.58 2.72 -34.18
C LYS A 4 13.81 3.32 -32.81
N LYS A 5 12.73 3.83 -32.16
CA LYS A 5 12.74 4.14 -30.74
C LYS A 5 13.15 2.85 -30.01
N ARG A 6 14.32 2.85 -29.37
CA ARG A 6 14.72 1.80 -28.42
C ARG A 6 13.57 1.65 -27.44
N ASN A 7 13.13 0.42 -27.18
CA ASN A 7 12.13 0.10 -26.15
C ASN A 7 12.52 0.82 -24.85
N GLN A 8 11.84 1.91 -24.58
CA GLN A 8 11.93 2.58 -23.30
C GLN A 8 11.15 1.70 -22.34
N PHE A 9 11.81 1.22 -21.29
CA PHE A 9 11.21 0.40 -20.26
C PHE A 9 10.06 1.20 -19.62
N ASP A 10 8.82 0.77 -19.88
CA ASP A 10 7.63 1.43 -19.36
C ASP A 10 7.29 0.85 -18.00
N VAL A 11 7.65 1.59 -16.95
CA VAL A 11 7.37 1.22 -15.56
C VAL A 11 5.86 1.09 -15.31
N ASP A 12 5.06 1.91 -15.99
CA ASP A 12 3.61 1.88 -15.83
C ASP A 12 3.01 0.56 -16.33
N GLU A 13 3.61 -0.03 -17.38
CA GLU A 13 3.16 -1.33 -17.89
C GLU A 13 3.34 -2.45 -16.88
N ILE A 14 4.42 -2.44 -16.10
CA ILE A 14 4.64 -3.40 -15.03
C ILE A 14 3.55 -3.27 -13.96
N TYR A 15 3.21 -2.05 -13.55
CA TYR A 15 2.17 -1.84 -12.55
C TYR A 15 0.76 -2.11 -13.09
N ARG A 16 0.52 -1.91 -14.40
CA ARG A 16 -0.72 -2.37 -15.06
C ARG A 16 -0.82 -3.89 -15.02
N GLY A 17 0.28 -4.60 -15.29
CA GLY A 17 0.36 -6.07 -15.15
C GLY A 17 0.08 -6.51 -13.70
N LEU A 18 0.71 -5.86 -12.71
CA LEU A 18 0.47 -6.15 -11.30
C LEU A 18 -1.01 -5.94 -10.92
N ARG A 19 -1.62 -4.82 -11.34
CA ARG A 19 -3.06 -4.59 -11.16
C ARG A 19 -3.88 -5.70 -11.79
N THR A 20 -3.59 -6.08 -13.02
CA THR A 20 -4.32 -7.14 -13.73
C THR A 20 -4.23 -8.47 -12.98
N ASN A 21 -3.07 -8.84 -12.44
CA ASN A 21 -2.91 -10.05 -11.63
C ASN A 21 -3.76 -10.00 -10.35
N ILE A 22 -3.81 -8.84 -9.68
CA ILE A 22 -4.69 -8.63 -8.52
C ILE A 22 -6.17 -8.77 -8.94
N GLU A 23 -6.58 -8.19 -10.06
CA GLU A 23 -7.94 -8.31 -10.58
C GLU A 23 -8.32 -9.77 -10.89
N PHE A 24 -7.40 -10.57 -11.40
CA PHE A 24 -7.63 -12.00 -11.64
C PHE A 24 -7.74 -12.81 -10.34
N SER A 25 -7.02 -12.45 -9.28
CA SER A 25 -7.12 -13.13 -7.99
C SER A 25 -8.43 -12.86 -7.25
N GLN A 26 -9.24 -11.90 -7.75
CA GLN A 26 -10.56 -11.56 -7.19
C GLN A 26 -11.72 -12.44 -7.70
N MET A 27 -11.44 -13.49 -8.50
CA MET A 27 -12.53 -14.28 -9.12
C MET A 27 -13.42 -14.97 -8.08
N ASP A 28 -12.88 -15.28 -6.91
CA ASP A 28 -13.60 -16.00 -5.84
C ASP A 28 -14.02 -15.07 -4.67
N ASP A 29 -13.25 -13.99 -4.40
CA ASP A 29 -13.50 -13.06 -3.29
C ASP A 29 -13.24 -11.61 -3.70
N ALA A 30 -14.13 -10.70 -3.32
CA ALA A 30 -13.97 -9.27 -3.58
C ALA A 30 -12.82 -8.68 -2.75
N ILE A 31 -11.74 -8.25 -3.40
CA ILE A 31 -10.59 -7.61 -2.76
C ILE A 31 -10.75 -6.10 -2.88
N GLN A 32 -10.90 -5.42 -1.77
CA GLN A 32 -11.02 -3.96 -1.67
C GLN A 32 -9.86 -3.34 -0.91
N VAL A 33 -9.42 -3.96 0.18
CA VAL A 33 -8.31 -3.49 1.02
C VAL A 33 -7.09 -4.36 0.81
N ILE A 34 -6.01 -3.77 0.29
CA ILE A 34 -4.76 -4.44 -0.05
C ILE A 34 -3.64 -3.88 0.81
N ASN A 35 -3.04 -4.71 1.65
CA ASN A 35 -1.83 -4.36 2.38
C ASN A 35 -0.58 -4.64 1.55
N VAL A 36 0.32 -3.68 1.51
CA VAL A 36 1.64 -3.83 0.92
C VAL A 36 2.66 -3.95 2.05
N VAL A 37 3.25 -5.12 2.19
CA VAL A 37 4.19 -5.45 3.28
C VAL A 37 5.54 -5.89 2.74
N SER A 38 6.55 -5.90 3.61
CA SER A 38 7.88 -6.47 3.31
C SER A 38 8.48 -7.07 4.58
N THR A 39 9.56 -7.86 4.44
CA THR A 39 10.24 -8.44 5.60
C THR A 39 10.93 -7.37 6.43
N ILE A 40 11.73 -6.52 5.77
CA ILE A 40 12.55 -5.47 6.39
C ILE A 40 12.33 -4.12 5.71
N SER A 41 12.87 -3.06 6.31
CA SER A 41 12.84 -1.72 5.71
C SER A 41 13.64 -1.67 4.39
N ASN A 42 13.28 -0.73 3.51
CA ASN A 42 13.96 -0.44 2.24
C ASN A 42 13.84 -1.53 1.15
N GLU A 43 12.95 -2.51 1.28
CA GLU A 43 12.65 -3.45 0.19
C GLU A 43 11.80 -2.82 -0.93
N GLY A 44 11.27 -1.60 -0.71
CA GLY A 44 10.55 -0.81 -1.72
C GLY A 44 9.03 -0.89 -1.61
N LYS A 45 8.48 -1.39 -0.51
CA LYS A 45 7.03 -1.50 -0.27
C LYS A 45 6.26 -0.20 -0.56
N SER A 46 6.74 0.94 -0.01
CA SER A 46 6.07 2.25 -0.20
C SER A 46 6.10 2.72 -1.66
N THR A 47 7.18 2.43 -2.40
CA THR A 47 7.25 2.71 -3.84
C THR A 47 6.23 1.86 -4.59
N ILE A 48 6.11 0.57 -4.24
CA ILE A 48 5.12 -0.33 -4.84
C ILE A 48 3.70 0.14 -4.49
N ALA A 49 3.42 0.46 -3.22
CA ALA A 49 2.12 0.95 -2.78
C ALA A 49 1.69 2.23 -3.51
N CYS A 50 2.57 3.24 -3.61
CA CYS A 50 2.27 4.50 -4.31
C CYS A 50 1.98 4.29 -5.79
N ASN A 51 2.80 3.50 -6.50
CA ASN A 51 2.59 3.26 -7.92
C ASN A 51 1.37 2.38 -8.20
N LEU A 52 1.13 1.34 -7.38
CA LEU A 52 -0.06 0.51 -7.48
C LEU A 52 -1.32 1.37 -7.28
N ALA A 53 -1.37 2.18 -6.21
CA ALA A 53 -2.50 3.08 -5.94
C ALA A 53 -2.74 4.06 -7.10
N ARG A 54 -1.68 4.63 -7.68
CA ARG A 54 -1.77 5.51 -8.85
C ARG A 54 -2.36 4.78 -10.07
N ILE A 55 -1.89 3.59 -10.38
CA ILE A 55 -2.40 2.79 -11.53
C ILE A 55 -3.82 2.30 -11.28
N MET A 56 -4.18 2.00 -10.03
CA MET A 56 -5.57 1.72 -9.65
C MET A 56 -6.45 2.96 -9.86
N ALA A 57 -6.02 4.15 -9.41
CA ALA A 57 -6.76 5.40 -9.56
C ALA A 57 -6.97 5.81 -11.03
N ALA A 58 -6.06 5.43 -11.93
CA ALA A 58 -6.22 5.66 -13.37
C ALA A 58 -7.35 4.82 -14.01
N LYS A 59 -7.77 3.73 -13.37
CA LYS A 59 -8.85 2.85 -13.85
C LYS A 59 -10.11 2.96 -13.02
N TYR A 60 -9.97 3.07 -11.71
CA TYR A 60 -11.07 3.06 -10.75
C TYR A 60 -11.25 4.42 -10.11
N LYS A 61 -12.52 4.79 -9.85
CA LYS A 61 -12.84 5.97 -9.05
C LYS A 61 -12.65 5.65 -7.56
N ASN A 62 -12.36 6.70 -6.78
CA ASN A 62 -12.30 6.61 -5.32
C ASN A 62 -11.31 5.55 -4.82
N VAL A 63 -10.04 5.71 -5.17
CA VAL A 63 -8.92 4.93 -4.62
C VAL A 63 -8.26 5.71 -3.49
N LEU A 64 -7.99 5.03 -2.38
CA LEU A 64 -7.33 5.57 -1.19
C LEU A 64 -5.99 4.88 -0.98
N LEU A 65 -4.94 5.66 -0.75
CA LEU A 65 -3.64 5.20 -0.26
C LEU A 65 -3.45 5.68 1.18
N ILE A 66 -3.07 4.77 2.08
CA ILE A 66 -2.81 5.08 3.50
C ILE A 66 -1.39 4.68 3.86
N ASP A 67 -0.62 5.62 4.45
CA ASP A 67 0.69 5.33 5.05
C ASP A 67 0.51 4.89 6.51
N CYS A 68 0.61 3.59 6.75
CA CYS A 68 0.59 2.98 8.07
C CYS A 68 1.99 2.67 8.63
N ASP A 69 3.08 2.97 7.91
CA ASP A 69 4.44 2.89 8.47
C ASP A 69 4.73 4.12 9.34
N LEU A 70 4.04 4.20 10.50
CA LEU A 70 4.13 5.35 11.41
C LEU A 70 5.53 5.54 12.00
N ARG A 71 6.40 4.50 11.95
CA ARG A 71 7.79 4.56 12.42
C ARG A 71 8.71 5.18 11.38
N ASN A 72 8.50 4.83 10.11
CA ASN A 72 9.37 5.26 9.01
C ASN A 72 8.55 5.68 7.78
N ALA A 73 7.65 6.64 8.00
CA ALA A 73 6.75 7.17 6.98
C ALA A 73 7.49 7.63 5.72
N SER A 74 7.01 7.21 4.56
CA SER A 74 7.70 7.49 3.30
C SER A 74 6.78 7.83 2.12
N VAL A 75 5.47 7.59 2.22
CA VAL A 75 4.51 7.94 1.17
C VAL A 75 4.55 9.44 0.86
N HIS A 76 4.58 10.30 1.88
CA HIS A 76 4.65 11.75 1.69
C HIS A 76 5.91 12.20 0.93
N LYS A 77 7.05 11.53 1.12
CA LYS A 77 8.31 11.81 0.39
C LYS A 77 8.20 11.35 -1.05
N THR A 78 7.64 10.15 -1.27
CA THR A 78 7.48 9.55 -2.60
C THR A 78 6.55 10.37 -3.47
N LEU A 79 5.46 10.90 -2.90
CA LEU A 79 4.45 11.69 -3.62
C LEU A 79 4.69 13.22 -3.52
N GLN A 80 5.71 13.66 -2.76
CA GLN A 80 6.05 15.08 -2.55
C GLN A 80 4.87 15.90 -1.99
N ILE A 81 4.15 15.34 -1.03
CA ILE A 81 3.00 15.95 -0.37
C ILE A 81 3.25 16.21 1.12
N SER A 82 2.33 16.93 1.78
CA SER A 82 2.45 17.26 3.20
C SER A 82 2.31 16.02 4.10
N ASN A 83 3.03 16.01 5.23
CA ASN A 83 2.86 15.04 6.31
C ASN A 83 2.45 15.74 7.64
N ARG A 84 1.95 16.98 7.57
CA ARG A 84 1.58 17.74 8.78
C ARG A 84 0.30 17.20 9.44
N SER A 85 -0.64 16.74 8.63
CA SER A 85 -1.85 16.06 9.07
C SER A 85 -1.98 14.76 8.27
N GLY A 86 -2.35 13.67 8.93
CA GLY A 86 -2.45 12.35 8.32
C GLY A 86 -3.15 11.35 9.23
N LEU A 87 -2.84 10.07 9.10
CA LEU A 87 -3.53 8.98 9.78
C LEU A 87 -3.60 9.17 11.30
N THR A 88 -2.49 9.52 11.96
CA THR A 88 -2.46 9.69 13.41
C THR A 88 -3.40 10.81 13.88
N ASN A 89 -3.49 11.89 13.12
CA ASN A 89 -4.40 13.01 13.39
C ASN A 89 -5.87 12.56 13.18
N ILE A 90 -6.16 11.96 12.04
CA ILE A 90 -7.49 11.46 11.70
C ILE A 90 -7.97 10.47 12.77
N ILE A 91 -7.15 9.49 13.16
CA ILE A 91 -7.55 8.49 14.16
C ILE A 91 -7.80 9.12 15.53
N SER A 92 -7.08 10.18 15.91
CA SER A 92 -7.34 10.89 17.16
C SER A 92 -8.70 11.60 17.18
N GLU A 93 -9.15 12.10 16.03
CA GLU A 93 -10.37 12.89 15.86
C GLU A 93 -11.54 12.10 15.29
N PHE A 94 -11.31 10.86 14.85
CA PHE A 94 -12.27 10.06 14.10
C PHE A 94 -13.59 9.88 14.84
N ARG A 95 -14.67 10.16 14.13
CA ARG A 95 -16.05 9.97 14.56
C ARG A 95 -16.79 9.16 13.48
N GLU A 96 -17.42 8.07 13.89
CA GLU A 96 -18.26 7.26 13.00
C GLU A 96 -19.36 8.12 12.35
N GLY A 97 -19.62 7.87 11.06
CA GLY A 97 -20.59 8.64 10.27
C GLY A 97 -20.06 9.94 9.67
N THR A 98 -18.83 10.37 10.02
CA THR A 98 -18.21 11.52 9.37
C THR A 98 -17.49 11.06 8.11
N SER A 99 -17.79 11.63 6.93
CA SER A 99 -17.12 11.26 5.67
C SER A 99 -15.61 11.36 5.80
N ILE A 100 -14.90 10.34 5.32
CA ILE A 100 -13.44 10.29 5.32
C ILE A 100 -12.86 11.48 4.54
N HIS A 101 -13.50 11.89 3.45
CA HIS A 101 -13.08 13.03 2.64
C HIS A 101 -13.09 14.38 3.38
N SER A 102 -13.80 14.49 4.51
CA SER A 102 -13.90 15.74 5.27
C SER A 102 -12.73 15.99 6.23
N TYR A 103 -11.88 14.99 6.49
CA TYR A 103 -10.72 15.16 7.36
C TYR A 103 -9.59 15.90 6.65
N GLU A 104 -8.99 16.90 7.32
CA GLU A 104 -7.87 17.69 6.79
C GLU A 104 -6.67 16.85 6.34
N GLY A 105 -6.47 15.69 6.97
CA GLY A 105 -5.40 14.76 6.64
C GLY A 105 -5.59 14.01 5.32
N VAL A 106 -6.74 14.14 4.65
CA VAL A 106 -7.01 13.52 3.35
C VAL A 106 -6.62 14.47 2.23
N GLN A 107 -5.58 14.12 1.51
CA GLN A 107 -5.04 14.92 0.41
C GLN A 107 -5.41 14.31 -0.94
N GLN A 108 -5.60 15.15 -1.97
CA GLN A 108 -5.85 14.72 -3.35
C GLN A 108 -4.63 14.97 -4.19
N VAL A 109 -4.05 13.90 -4.75
CA VAL A 109 -2.94 13.98 -5.72
C VAL A 109 -3.52 13.88 -7.12
N GLN A 110 -3.38 14.95 -7.89
CA GLN A 110 -3.84 15.00 -9.28
C GLN A 110 -2.77 14.44 -10.20
N TYR A 111 -3.19 13.71 -11.23
CA TYR A 111 -2.31 13.16 -12.25
C TYR A 111 -2.74 13.59 -13.66
N ASP A 112 -1.78 13.58 -14.57
CA ASP A 112 -2.05 13.76 -16.00
C ASP A 112 -3.05 12.69 -16.47
N GLY A 113 -4.05 13.10 -17.24
CA GLY A 113 -5.14 12.21 -17.65
C GLY A 113 -6.44 12.42 -16.86
N GLY A 114 -6.47 13.38 -15.93
CA GLY A 114 -7.70 13.86 -15.28
C GLY A 114 -8.24 12.94 -14.19
N TYR A 115 -7.39 12.15 -13.55
CA TYR A 115 -7.75 11.33 -12.39
C TYR A 115 -7.00 11.79 -11.13
N ALA A 116 -7.56 11.47 -9.98
CA ALA A 116 -7.00 11.81 -8.68
C ALA A 116 -6.88 10.58 -7.78
N LEU A 117 -5.87 10.60 -6.91
CA LEU A 117 -5.66 9.62 -5.85
C LEU A 117 -5.87 10.30 -4.50
N SER A 118 -6.74 9.76 -3.67
CA SER A 118 -6.88 10.17 -2.26
C SER A 118 -5.72 9.57 -1.46
N VAL A 119 -5.04 10.39 -0.67
CA VAL A 119 -3.88 9.95 0.11
C VAL A 119 -4.02 10.42 1.55
N ILE A 120 -3.79 9.50 2.47
CA ILE A 120 -3.60 9.76 3.90
C ILE A 120 -2.16 9.40 4.25
N THR A 121 -1.35 10.39 4.55
CA THR A 121 0.03 10.20 5.01
C THR A 121 0.03 9.75 6.47
N ALA A 122 1.19 9.39 7.04
CA ALA A 122 1.27 8.94 8.44
C ALA A 122 0.83 10.01 9.45
N GLY A 123 1.09 11.29 9.15
CA GLY A 123 0.81 12.40 10.06
C GLY A 123 1.91 12.60 11.11
N HIS A 124 1.55 13.11 12.27
CA HIS A 124 2.48 13.37 13.35
C HIS A 124 3.05 12.08 13.95
N ARG A 125 4.31 12.13 14.38
CA ARG A 125 4.91 11.02 15.12
C ARG A 125 4.17 10.80 16.45
N VAL A 126 3.91 9.54 16.75
CA VAL A 126 3.28 9.10 18.01
C VAL A 126 4.24 8.23 18.80
N PRO A 127 4.19 8.26 20.14
CA PRO A 127 5.05 7.43 20.98
C PRO A 127 4.84 5.93 20.76
N ASN A 128 3.59 5.51 20.59
CA ASN A 128 3.16 4.11 20.51
C ASN A 128 2.43 3.80 19.20
N PRO A 129 3.15 3.65 18.07
CA PRO A 129 2.53 3.31 16.78
C PRO A 129 1.66 2.05 16.80
N SER A 130 2.11 1.01 17.53
CA SER A 130 1.38 -0.27 17.67
C SER A 130 -0.02 -0.09 18.27
N GLU A 131 -0.18 0.81 19.23
CA GLU A 131 -1.49 1.10 19.85
C GLU A 131 -2.44 1.76 18.85
N VAL A 132 -1.92 2.65 17.99
CA VAL A 132 -2.71 3.30 16.94
C VAL A 132 -3.16 2.26 15.94
N LEU A 133 -2.22 1.44 15.44
CA LEU A 133 -2.47 0.45 14.37
C LEU A 133 -3.31 -0.74 14.86
N GLY A 134 -3.24 -1.10 16.14
CA GLY A 134 -4.07 -2.14 16.75
C GLY A 134 -5.40 -1.61 17.34
N SER A 135 -5.70 -0.32 17.19
CA SER A 135 -6.86 0.28 17.85
C SER A 135 -8.19 -0.11 17.18
N LYS A 136 -9.24 -0.30 17.98
CA LYS A 136 -10.61 -0.45 17.48
C LYS A 136 -11.07 0.76 16.64
N ARG A 137 -10.48 1.93 16.90
CA ARG A 137 -10.78 3.16 16.17
C ARG A 137 -10.27 3.09 14.74
N LEU A 138 -9.06 2.57 14.51
CA LEU A 138 -8.56 2.33 13.16
C LEU A 138 -9.41 1.29 12.40
N ALA A 139 -9.80 0.20 13.08
CA ALA A 139 -10.68 -0.80 12.44
C ALA A 139 -12.02 -0.20 12.01
N LYS A 140 -12.63 0.65 12.86
CA LYS A 140 -13.87 1.37 12.50
C LYS A 140 -13.66 2.37 11.37
N PHE A 141 -12.54 3.09 11.39
CA PHE A 141 -12.14 3.99 10.30
C PHE A 141 -12.01 3.23 8.97
N LEU A 142 -11.33 2.10 8.94
CA LEU A 142 -11.17 1.27 7.73
C LEU A 142 -12.53 0.73 7.26
N ASN A 143 -13.40 0.30 8.17
CA ASN A 143 -14.75 -0.15 7.81
C ASN A 143 -15.58 0.98 7.18
N GLN A 144 -15.43 2.21 7.64
CA GLN A 144 -16.08 3.36 7.02
C GLN A 144 -15.44 3.72 5.68
N ALA A 145 -14.10 3.68 5.58
CA ALA A 145 -13.39 3.92 4.33
C ALA A 145 -13.82 2.92 3.23
N ARG A 146 -14.11 1.68 3.56
CA ARG A 146 -14.68 0.69 2.62
C ARG A 146 -16.00 1.13 1.99
N GLN A 147 -16.78 1.97 2.65
CA GLN A 147 -18.05 2.46 2.11
C GLN A 147 -17.87 3.63 1.12
N GLU A 148 -16.74 4.35 1.22
CA GLU A 148 -16.49 5.56 0.44
C GLU A 148 -15.49 5.32 -0.71
N PHE A 149 -14.63 4.31 -0.61
CA PHE A 149 -13.57 4.02 -1.58
C PHE A 149 -13.74 2.65 -2.22
N GLY A 150 -13.52 2.58 -3.53
CA GLY A 150 -13.56 1.32 -4.28
C GLY A 150 -12.37 0.42 -4.00
N TYR A 151 -11.18 1.02 -3.78
CA TYR A 151 -9.96 0.33 -3.39
C TYR A 151 -9.22 1.11 -2.32
N ILE A 152 -8.61 0.40 -1.37
CA ILE A 152 -7.78 0.95 -0.30
C ILE A 152 -6.44 0.22 -0.32
N ILE A 153 -5.37 0.95 -0.61
CA ILE A 153 -4.01 0.43 -0.56
C ILE A 153 -3.34 0.92 0.71
N ILE A 154 -2.78 0.01 1.49
CA ILE A 154 -2.14 0.33 2.77
C ILE A 154 -0.65 0.04 2.68
N ASP A 155 0.20 1.07 2.81
CA ASP A 155 1.64 0.90 3.00
C ASP A 155 1.91 0.56 4.47
N CYS A 156 2.26 -0.71 4.74
CA CYS A 156 2.42 -1.23 6.09
C CYS A 156 3.87 -1.13 6.59
N PRO A 157 4.11 -1.14 7.90
CA PRO A 157 5.46 -1.34 8.44
C PRO A 157 6.02 -2.73 8.06
N PRO A 158 7.37 -2.93 8.11
CA PRO A 158 7.97 -4.22 7.84
C PRO A 158 7.58 -5.27 8.89
N VAL A 159 7.21 -6.48 8.45
CA VAL A 159 6.68 -7.54 9.33
C VAL A 159 7.70 -8.03 10.37
N ALA A 160 8.97 -8.18 9.98
CA ALA A 160 10.01 -8.68 10.89
C ALA A 160 10.52 -7.63 11.90
N VAL A 161 10.19 -6.35 11.68
CA VAL A 161 10.68 -5.25 12.54
C VAL A 161 9.63 -4.82 13.55
N ALA A 162 8.36 -4.97 13.19
CA ALA A 162 7.26 -4.49 14.02
C ALA A 162 6.06 -5.45 13.94
N SER A 163 5.59 -5.89 15.10
CA SER A 163 4.31 -6.59 15.24
C SER A 163 3.10 -5.73 14.79
N ASP A 164 3.37 -4.47 14.45
CA ASP A 164 2.38 -3.48 14.03
C ASP A 164 1.69 -3.82 12.70
N ALA A 165 2.36 -4.58 11.81
CA ALA A 165 1.80 -4.99 10.54
C ALA A 165 0.72 -6.09 10.67
N ILE A 166 0.83 -6.93 11.68
CA ILE A 166 -0.05 -8.09 11.87
C ILE A 166 -1.53 -7.68 12.04
N PRO A 167 -1.88 -6.72 12.93
CA PRO A 167 -3.27 -6.27 13.04
C PRO A 167 -3.85 -5.71 11.74
N LEU A 168 -3.01 -5.06 10.91
CA LEU A 168 -3.44 -4.54 9.62
C LEU A 168 -3.74 -5.68 8.63
N CYS A 169 -2.96 -6.77 8.66
CA CYS A 169 -3.20 -7.92 7.79
C CYS A 169 -4.57 -8.57 8.06
N ASN A 170 -5.06 -8.53 9.30
CA ASN A 170 -6.34 -9.12 9.68
C ASN A 170 -7.56 -8.30 9.24
N VAL A 171 -7.38 -7.02 8.94
CA VAL A 171 -8.47 -6.13 8.49
C VAL A 171 -8.44 -5.85 6.99
N SER A 172 -7.49 -6.45 6.27
CA SER A 172 -7.39 -6.41 4.81
C SER A 172 -7.95 -7.67 4.16
N ASP A 173 -8.30 -7.54 2.88
CA ASP A 173 -8.78 -8.67 2.08
C ASP A 173 -7.61 -9.45 1.46
N GLY A 174 -6.47 -8.77 1.29
CA GLY A 174 -5.28 -9.39 0.75
C GLY A 174 -3.99 -8.67 1.09
N VAL A 175 -2.91 -9.43 1.08
CA VAL A 175 -1.55 -8.97 1.36
C VAL A 175 -0.67 -9.15 0.12
N LEU A 176 -0.10 -8.07 -0.36
CA LEU A 176 0.92 -8.08 -1.41
C LEU A 176 2.30 -8.02 -0.76
N TYR A 177 3.07 -9.10 -0.89
CA TYR A 177 4.37 -9.22 -0.22
C TYR A 177 5.51 -8.75 -1.12
N VAL A 178 6.25 -7.72 -0.70
CA VAL A 178 7.38 -7.15 -1.46
C VAL A 178 8.70 -7.73 -0.98
N VAL A 179 9.52 -8.19 -1.92
CA VAL A 179 10.83 -8.80 -1.69
C VAL A 179 11.87 -8.10 -2.54
N ASP A 180 12.98 -7.68 -1.94
CA ASP A 180 14.12 -7.15 -2.68
C ASP A 180 14.93 -8.31 -3.29
N SER A 181 14.99 -8.35 -4.62
CA SER A 181 15.68 -9.44 -5.37
C SER A 181 17.17 -9.58 -5.06
N LYS A 182 17.79 -8.52 -4.51
CA LYS A 182 19.24 -8.46 -4.29
C LYS A 182 19.64 -8.68 -2.84
N SER A 183 18.80 -8.32 -1.88
CA SER A 183 19.18 -8.26 -0.47
C SER A 183 18.32 -9.10 0.46
N SER A 184 17.13 -9.55 0.04
CA SER A 184 16.25 -10.32 0.93
C SER A 184 16.75 -11.74 1.16
N ASP A 185 16.78 -12.16 2.42
CA ASP A 185 17.06 -13.54 2.81
C ASP A 185 15.79 -14.41 2.65
N LYS A 186 15.87 -15.43 1.78
CA LYS A 186 14.74 -16.31 1.47
C LYS A 186 14.13 -17.00 2.70
N ARG A 187 14.95 -17.35 3.70
CA ARG A 187 14.47 -18.01 4.93
C ARG A 187 13.65 -17.03 5.78
N LYS A 188 14.15 -15.79 5.91
CA LYS A 188 13.44 -14.73 6.63
C LYS A 188 12.14 -14.35 5.93
N VAL A 189 12.17 -14.22 4.60
CA VAL A 189 10.96 -13.97 3.80
C VAL A 189 9.93 -15.07 4.03
N LYS A 190 10.31 -16.35 3.90
CA LYS A 190 9.40 -17.47 4.11
C LYS A 190 8.83 -17.50 5.53
N ALA A 191 9.66 -17.26 6.55
CA ALA A 191 9.20 -17.19 7.94
C ALA A 191 8.19 -16.06 8.13
N ALA A 192 8.47 -14.87 7.59
CA ALA A 192 7.59 -13.71 7.73
C ALA A 192 6.27 -13.87 6.95
N ILE A 193 6.27 -14.50 5.78
CA ILE A 193 5.03 -14.87 5.06
C ILE A 193 4.19 -15.83 5.92
N ASN A 194 4.81 -16.90 6.44
CA ASN A 194 4.12 -17.86 7.30
C ASN A 194 3.54 -17.18 8.56
N ASP A 195 4.23 -16.18 9.11
CA ASP A 195 3.74 -15.44 10.27
C ASP A 195 2.52 -14.57 9.92
N VAL A 196 2.50 -13.94 8.75
CA VAL A 196 1.33 -13.22 8.24
C VAL A 196 0.14 -14.17 8.09
N GLU A 197 0.33 -15.32 7.44
CA GLU A 197 -0.73 -16.31 7.19
C GLU A 197 -1.27 -16.94 8.48
N ARG A 198 -0.38 -17.29 9.43
CA ARG A 198 -0.77 -17.83 10.75
C ARG A 198 -1.61 -16.85 11.57
N ASN A 199 -1.43 -15.56 11.34
CA ASN A 199 -2.20 -14.51 12.00
C ASN A 199 -3.41 -14.05 11.18
N GLY A 200 -3.83 -14.83 10.17
CA GLY A 200 -5.07 -14.60 9.41
C GLY A 200 -4.94 -13.67 8.20
N GLY A 201 -3.72 -13.23 7.86
CA GLY A 201 -3.49 -12.46 6.64
C GLY A 201 -3.49 -13.37 5.41
N HIS A 202 -4.20 -12.97 4.35
CA HIS A 202 -4.24 -13.68 3.07
C HIS A 202 -3.14 -13.15 2.13
N VAL A 203 -2.03 -13.88 1.94
CA VAL A 203 -0.97 -13.49 1.03
C VAL A 203 -1.37 -13.83 -0.41
N MET A 204 -1.80 -12.83 -1.17
CA MET A 204 -2.25 -12.97 -2.57
C MET A 204 -1.09 -13.25 -3.53
N GLY A 205 0.11 -12.76 -3.20
CA GLY A 205 1.26 -12.92 -4.07
C GLY A 205 2.49 -12.16 -3.60
N VAL A 206 3.59 -12.39 -4.31
CA VAL A 206 4.90 -11.80 -4.02
C VAL A 206 5.33 -10.91 -5.20
N VAL A 207 5.74 -9.69 -4.90
CA VAL A 207 6.35 -8.75 -5.85
C VAL A 207 7.86 -8.77 -5.66
N LEU A 208 8.58 -9.25 -6.67
CA LEU A 208 10.03 -9.19 -6.68
C LEU A 208 10.49 -7.82 -7.17
N ASN A 209 10.99 -7.00 -6.27
CA ASN A 209 11.44 -5.63 -6.54
C ASN A 209 12.96 -5.56 -6.81
N LYS A 210 13.42 -4.44 -7.36
CA LYS A 210 14.84 -4.15 -7.68
C LYS A 210 15.51 -5.20 -8.60
N VAL A 211 14.71 -5.85 -9.43
CA VAL A 211 15.19 -6.79 -10.45
C VAL A 211 15.98 -6.04 -11.51
N ASP A 212 17.08 -6.62 -12.00
CA ASP A 212 17.84 -6.03 -13.09
C ASP A 212 16.97 -5.95 -14.36
N LYS A 213 17.03 -4.81 -15.06
CA LYS A 213 16.21 -4.54 -16.26
C LYS A 213 16.21 -5.66 -17.31
N LYS A 214 17.32 -6.37 -17.43
CA LYS A 214 17.44 -7.50 -18.38
C LYS A 214 16.55 -8.70 -18.04
N TYR A 215 16.10 -8.85 -16.80
CA TYR A 215 15.21 -9.93 -16.34
C TYR A 215 13.76 -9.49 -16.14
N ALA A 216 13.50 -8.19 -16.08
CA ALA A 216 12.16 -7.65 -15.87
C ALA A 216 11.22 -7.80 -17.10
N MET A 217 11.75 -8.31 -18.24
CA MET A 217 11.01 -8.49 -19.49
C MET A 217 10.69 -9.97 -19.79
N ILE A 218 10.92 -10.87 -18.84
CA ILE A 218 10.66 -12.31 -18.98
C ILE A 218 9.55 -12.68 -17.98
N GLY A 219 8.32 -12.33 -18.31
CA GLY A 219 7.14 -12.65 -17.53
C GLY A 219 5.90 -12.55 -18.40
#